data_5db46293ded5c51a7f5b0277b73b5833
#
_entry.id   5db46293ded5c51a7f5b0277b73b5833
#
_cell.length_a   1.000
_cell.length_b   1.000
_cell.length_c   1.000
_cell.angle_alpha   90.00
_cell.angle_beta   90.00
_cell.angle_gamma   90.00
#
_symmetry.space_group_name_H-M   'P 1'
#
loop_
_entity.id
_entity.type
_entity.pdbx_description
1 polymer ?
#
loop_
_entity_poly.entity_id
_entity_poly.type
_entity_poly.pdbx_seq_one_letter_code
_entity_poly.pdbx_strand_id
1 'polypeptide(L)'
;MEDSVIINRFDSFDEMKWKLGEKPLIFCEEEQSRYAIISIGDSFEFGLAYNVYGIDLMFEFDDINNVCYIGAGQNLLLIDIENKEILFNKLLFSPILDVINIENTIYVICDLELICYSDKKEKWKLGFRELITNYKLLEDDRLWLDCEGDEWTINLLDGTVE
;
A
#
# COMPACT_ATOMS: atom_id res chain seq x y z
N MET A 1 -17.70 -6.62 5.66
CA MET A 1 -17.91 -7.27 4.35
C MET A 1 -16.56 -7.28 3.63
N GLU A 2 -16.08 -8.45 3.33
CA GLU A 2 -14.85 -8.54 2.54
C GLU A 2 -15.19 -8.18 1.11
N ASP A 3 -14.73 -7.04 0.68
CA ASP A 3 -14.80 -6.69 -0.72
C ASP A 3 -13.82 -7.55 -1.50
N SER A 4 -14.31 -8.22 -2.52
CA SER A 4 -13.45 -9.04 -3.36
C SER A 4 -12.58 -8.17 -4.24
N VAL A 5 -11.30 -8.49 -4.33
CA VAL A 5 -10.37 -7.85 -5.25
C VAL A 5 -10.04 -8.83 -6.38
N ILE A 6 -10.22 -8.38 -7.61
CA ILE A 6 -9.84 -9.13 -8.79
C ILE A 6 -8.74 -8.34 -9.52
N ILE A 7 -7.63 -9.02 -9.81
CA ILE A 7 -6.50 -8.43 -10.51
C ILE A 7 -6.37 -9.11 -11.88
N ASN A 8 -6.55 -8.34 -12.94
CA ASN A 8 -6.31 -8.79 -14.31
C ASN A 8 -5.00 -8.18 -14.80
N ARG A 9 -4.00 -9.00 -15.04
CA ARG A 9 -2.67 -8.58 -15.49
C ARG A 9 -2.56 -8.61 -17.00
N PHE A 10 -1.76 -7.68 -17.54
CA PHE A 10 -1.51 -7.54 -18.98
C PHE A 10 -0.01 -7.48 -19.25
N ASP A 11 0.39 -7.91 -20.44
CA ASP A 11 1.80 -7.94 -20.86
C ASP A 11 2.30 -6.58 -21.35
N SER A 12 1.40 -5.68 -21.72
CA SER A 12 1.75 -4.37 -22.21
C SER A 12 0.79 -3.29 -21.74
N PHE A 13 1.28 -2.06 -21.71
CA PHE A 13 0.46 -0.90 -21.41
C PHE A 13 -0.69 -0.74 -22.41
N ASP A 14 -0.40 -0.91 -23.70
CA ASP A 14 -1.40 -0.73 -24.75
C ASP A 14 -2.55 -1.73 -24.64
N GLU A 15 -2.24 -2.98 -24.33
CA GLU A 15 -3.24 -4.02 -24.13
C GLU A 15 -4.13 -3.71 -22.93
N MET A 16 -3.52 -3.35 -21.82
CA MET A 16 -4.26 -2.96 -20.61
C MET A 16 -5.15 -1.76 -20.87
N LYS A 17 -4.62 -0.73 -21.51
CA LYS A 17 -5.35 0.49 -21.82
C LYS A 17 -6.53 0.24 -22.74
N TRP A 18 -6.37 -0.63 -23.70
CA TRP A 18 -7.46 -1.02 -24.62
C TRP A 18 -8.60 -1.70 -23.87
N LYS A 19 -8.28 -2.62 -22.95
CA LYS A 19 -9.28 -3.32 -22.12
C LYS A 19 -9.93 -2.38 -21.11
N LEU A 20 -9.18 -1.43 -20.59
CA LEU A 20 -9.66 -0.47 -19.60
C LEU A 20 -10.74 0.46 -20.17
N GLY A 21 -10.58 0.87 -21.43
CA GLY A 21 -11.51 1.79 -22.09
C GLY A 21 -11.47 3.17 -21.44
N GLU A 22 -12.64 3.68 -21.02
CA GLU A 22 -12.79 5.01 -20.41
C GLU A 22 -12.63 5.01 -18.89
N LYS A 23 -12.37 3.85 -18.27
CA LYS A 23 -12.20 3.76 -16.82
C LYS A 23 -10.92 4.47 -16.37
N PRO A 24 -10.86 4.92 -15.12
CA PRO A 24 -9.69 5.67 -14.62
C PRO A 24 -8.39 4.87 -14.74
N LEU A 25 -7.32 5.54 -15.12
CA LEU A 25 -5.97 5.00 -15.17
C LEU A 25 -5.08 5.78 -14.21
N ILE A 26 -4.36 5.06 -13.37
CA ILE A 26 -3.42 5.64 -12.41
C ILE A 26 -2.01 5.26 -12.82
N PHE A 27 -1.15 6.26 -12.98
CA PHE A 27 0.27 6.06 -13.17
C PHE A 27 0.99 6.21 -11.83
N CYS A 28 1.66 5.14 -11.41
CA CYS A 28 2.38 5.15 -10.15
C CYS A 28 3.83 5.64 -10.30
N GLU A 29 4.49 5.34 -11.41
CA GLU A 29 5.89 5.65 -11.64
C GLU A 29 6.16 5.98 -13.11
N GLU A 30 7.28 6.66 -13.39
CA GLU A 30 7.70 6.97 -14.76
C GLU A 30 8.06 5.71 -15.54
N GLU A 31 8.79 4.79 -14.89
CA GLU A 31 9.10 3.48 -15.47
C GLU A 31 8.13 2.44 -14.90
N GLN A 32 7.41 1.79 -15.79
CA GLN A 32 6.43 0.78 -15.41
C GLN A 32 6.83 -0.59 -15.97
N SER A 33 6.75 -1.59 -15.12
CA SER A 33 7.04 -2.98 -15.49
C SER A 33 5.83 -3.90 -15.39
N ARG A 34 4.73 -3.42 -14.79
CA ARG A 34 3.51 -4.17 -14.58
C ARG A 34 2.29 -3.34 -14.94
N TYR A 35 1.30 -4.01 -15.51
CA TYR A 35 0.06 -3.39 -15.99
C TYR A 35 -1.11 -4.25 -15.55
N ALA A 36 -2.07 -3.65 -14.84
CA ALA A 36 -3.20 -4.39 -14.32
C ALA A 36 -4.48 -3.54 -14.34
N ILE A 37 -5.60 -4.23 -14.45
CA ILE A 37 -6.92 -3.67 -14.15
C ILE A 37 -7.36 -4.27 -12.83
N ILE A 38 -7.67 -3.42 -11.88
CA ILE A 38 -8.09 -3.78 -10.54
C ILE A 38 -9.59 -3.59 -10.44
N SER A 39 -10.29 -4.63 -9.98
CA SER A 39 -11.72 -4.55 -9.68
C SER A 39 -11.93 -4.73 -8.19
N ILE A 40 -12.56 -3.78 -7.56
CA ILE A 40 -12.92 -3.83 -6.13
C ILE A 40 -14.44 -3.88 -6.02
N GLY A 41 -14.96 -4.97 -5.41
CA GLY A 41 -16.39 -5.21 -5.38
C GLY A 41 -16.96 -5.44 -6.77
N ASP A 42 -18.25 -5.15 -6.96
CA ASP A 42 -18.95 -5.49 -8.20
C ASP A 42 -18.83 -4.44 -9.31
N SER A 43 -18.34 -3.24 -9.01
CA SER A 43 -18.52 -2.14 -9.94
C SER A 43 -17.40 -1.10 -10.02
N PHE A 44 -16.39 -1.17 -9.18
CA PHE A 44 -15.29 -0.21 -9.26
C PHE A 44 -14.06 -0.83 -9.91
N GLU A 45 -13.72 -0.34 -11.10
CA GLU A 45 -12.54 -0.77 -11.83
C GLU A 45 -11.65 0.40 -12.21
N PHE A 46 -10.36 0.19 -12.15
CA PHE A 46 -9.36 1.17 -12.57
C PHE A 46 -8.09 0.47 -13.06
N GLY A 47 -7.36 1.15 -13.93
CA GLY A 47 -6.08 0.67 -14.43
C GLY A 47 -4.93 1.15 -13.56
N LEU A 48 -3.90 0.31 -13.43
CA LEU A 48 -2.71 0.61 -12.67
C LEU A 48 -1.47 0.19 -13.46
N ALA A 49 -0.56 1.14 -13.68
CA ALA A 49 0.74 0.89 -14.25
C ALA A 49 1.80 1.18 -13.20
N TYR A 50 2.60 0.20 -12.81
CA TYR A 50 3.46 0.28 -11.64
C TYR A 50 4.75 -0.54 -11.82
N ASN A 51 5.68 -0.36 -10.88
CA ASN A 51 6.89 -1.17 -10.81
C ASN A 51 6.82 -2.18 -9.68
N VAL A 52 7.54 -3.28 -9.83
CA VAL A 52 7.69 -4.32 -8.81
C VAL A 52 9.11 -4.30 -8.28
N TYR A 53 9.25 -4.19 -6.96
CA TYR A 53 10.52 -4.21 -6.24
C TYR A 53 10.63 -5.50 -5.40
N GLY A 54 10.27 -6.64 -6.01
CA GLY A 54 10.28 -7.96 -5.36
C GLY A 54 8.95 -8.38 -4.73
N ILE A 55 8.05 -7.43 -4.47
CA ILE A 55 6.72 -7.69 -3.90
C ILE A 55 5.66 -7.08 -4.81
N ASP A 56 4.65 -7.88 -5.15
CA ASP A 56 3.53 -7.44 -5.99
C ASP A 56 2.52 -6.62 -5.18
N LEU A 57 1.40 -6.29 -5.78
CA LEU A 57 0.34 -5.49 -5.18
C LEU A 57 -0.13 -6.04 -3.82
N MET A 58 -0.37 -5.13 -2.90
CA MET A 58 -0.90 -5.43 -1.57
C MET A 58 -2.16 -4.61 -1.32
N PHE A 59 -3.15 -5.23 -0.68
CA PHE A 59 -4.46 -4.63 -0.42
C PHE A 59 -4.81 -4.79 1.05
N GLU A 60 -5.19 -3.68 1.70
CA GLU A 60 -5.73 -3.71 3.05
C GLU A 60 -6.97 -2.81 3.15
N PHE A 61 -8.02 -3.33 3.79
CA PHE A 61 -9.29 -2.65 3.93
C PHE A 61 -9.46 -2.06 5.32
N ASP A 62 -9.87 -0.80 5.37
CA ASP A 62 -10.38 -0.16 6.57
C ASP A 62 -11.91 -0.20 6.47
N ASP A 63 -12.53 -1.15 7.14
CA ASP A 63 -13.97 -1.38 7.07
C ASP A 63 -14.80 -0.29 7.76
N ILE A 64 -14.20 0.42 8.71
CA ILE A 64 -14.89 1.51 9.41
C ILE A 64 -15.07 2.70 8.48
N ASN A 65 -14.02 3.05 7.73
CA ASN A 65 -14.03 4.19 6.82
C ASN A 65 -14.41 3.82 5.39
N ASN A 66 -14.62 2.54 5.12
CA ASN A 66 -14.97 1.98 3.81
C ASN A 66 -13.98 2.39 2.70
N VAL A 67 -12.70 2.23 3.00
CA VAL A 67 -11.59 2.52 2.09
C VAL A 67 -10.65 1.34 1.94
N CYS A 68 -9.90 1.33 0.84
CA CYS A 68 -8.87 0.34 0.58
C CYS A 68 -7.52 1.02 0.37
N TYR A 69 -6.51 0.55 1.07
CA TYR A 69 -5.11 0.94 0.88
C TYR A 69 -4.46 -0.05 -0.08
N ILE A 70 -3.77 0.45 -1.09
CA ILE A 70 -3.08 -0.37 -2.07
C ILE A 70 -1.61 0.02 -2.10
N GLY A 71 -0.74 -0.96 -1.83
CA GLY A 71 0.70 -0.83 -2.02
C GLY A 71 1.09 -1.30 -3.42
N ALA A 72 1.68 -0.42 -4.21
CA ALA A 72 2.11 -0.68 -5.58
C ALA A 72 3.52 -0.14 -5.81
N GLY A 73 4.54 -0.97 -5.58
CA GLY A 73 5.94 -0.55 -5.65
C GLY A 73 6.28 0.50 -4.60
N GLN A 74 6.54 1.73 -5.01
CA GLN A 74 6.74 2.88 -4.13
C GLN A 74 5.48 3.71 -3.90
N ASN A 75 4.38 3.33 -4.52
CA ASN A 75 3.16 4.13 -4.47
C ASN A 75 2.15 3.55 -3.49
N LEU A 76 1.58 4.43 -2.68
CA LEU A 76 0.47 4.12 -1.79
C LEU A 76 -0.79 4.80 -2.32
N LEU A 77 -1.80 4.00 -2.60
CA LEU A 77 -3.10 4.45 -3.08
C LEU A 77 -4.12 4.33 -1.97
N LEU A 78 -4.99 5.30 -1.85
CA LEU A 78 -6.18 5.22 -1.01
C LEU A 78 -7.43 5.35 -1.87
N ILE A 79 -8.27 4.35 -1.81
CA ILE A 79 -9.48 4.24 -2.63
C ILE A 79 -10.70 4.35 -1.74
N ASP A 80 -11.63 5.24 -2.08
CA ASP A 80 -12.96 5.28 -1.47
C ASP A 80 -13.85 4.29 -2.22
N ILE A 81 -14.21 3.21 -1.55
CA ILE A 81 -14.96 2.11 -2.16
C ILE A 81 -16.41 2.53 -2.43
N GLU A 82 -17.02 3.26 -1.51
CA GLU A 82 -18.41 3.68 -1.61
C GLU A 82 -18.62 4.69 -2.76
N ASN A 83 -17.78 5.71 -2.81
CA ASN A 83 -17.86 6.75 -3.84
C ASN A 83 -17.13 6.39 -5.13
N LYS A 84 -16.41 5.26 -5.15
CA LYS A 84 -15.66 4.77 -6.32
C LYS A 84 -14.67 5.80 -6.85
N GLU A 85 -13.88 6.37 -5.96
CA GLU A 85 -12.90 7.38 -6.31
C GLU A 85 -11.57 7.14 -5.61
N ILE A 86 -10.53 7.73 -6.19
CA ILE A 86 -9.19 7.68 -5.64
C ILE A 86 -8.99 8.92 -4.79
N LEU A 87 -8.79 8.72 -3.48
CA LEU A 87 -8.57 9.81 -2.55
C LEU A 87 -7.17 10.38 -2.65
N PHE A 88 -6.16 9.49 -2.79
CA PHE A 88 -4.80 9.93 -3.07
C PHE A 88 -3.97 8.83 -3.74
N ASN A 89 -2.92 9.26 -4.41
CA ASN A 89 -1.82 8.44 -4.91
C ASN A 89 -0.52 9.14 -4.46
N LYS A 90 0.20 8.53 -3.53
CA LYS A 90 1.43 9.09 -2.97
C LYS A 90 2.64 8.26 -3.38
N LEU A 91 3.62 8.91 -3.97
CA LEU A 91 4.94 8.32 -4.18
C LEU A 91 5.71 8.40 -2.85
N LEU A 92 5.99 7.25 -2.25
CA LEU A 92 6.74 7.18 -1.01
C LEU A 92 8.25 7.26 -1.27
N PHE A 93 9.02 7.48 -0.21
CA PHE A 93 10.47 7.62 -0.31
C PHE A 93 11.17 6.33 -0.73
N SER A 94 10.63 5.18 -0.37
CA SER A 94 11.21 3.87 -0.67
C SER A 94 10.13 2.83 -0.99
N PRO A 95 10.51 1.70 -1.60
CA PRO A 95 9.55 0.64 -1.92
C PRO A 95 8.81 0.11 -0.71
N ILE A 96 7.54 -0.22 -0.90
CA ILE A 96 6.68 -0.79 0.12
C ILE A 96 6.97 -2.29 0.23
N LEU A 97 7.29 -2.74 1.45
CA LEU A 97 7.52 -4.14 1.78
C LEU A 97 6.24 -4.84 2.22
N ASP A 98 5.41 -4.15 2.98
CA ASP A 98 4.17 -4.71 3.50
C ASP A 98 3.20 -3.62 3.93
N VAL A 99 1.92 -3.96 3.95
CA VAL A 99 0.85 -3.12 4.49
C VAL A 99 0.08 -3.97 5.49
N ILE A 100 0.04 -3.56 6.75
CA ILE A 100 -0.56 -4.32 7.84
C ILE A 100 -1.77 -3.56 8.38
N ASN A 101 -2.88 -4.27 8.57
CA ASN A 101 -4.08 -3.74 9.21
C ASN A 101 -4.20 -4.30 10.62
N ILE A 102 -4.24 -3.42 11.62
CA ILE A 102 -4.51 -3.77 13.01
C ILE A 102 -5.69 -2.91 13.48
N GLU A 103 -6.84 -3.52 13.65
CA GLU A 103 -8.06 -2.83 14.09
C GLU A 103 -8.37 -1.54 13.30
N ASN A 104 -8.25 -1.64 11.98
CA ASN A 104 -8.46 -0.54 11.02
C ASN A 104 -7.43 0.61 11.12
N THR A 105 -6.34 0.40 11.82
CA THR A 105 -5.13 1.24 11.71
C THR A 105 -4.17 0.57 10.75
N ILE A 106 -3.69 1.31 9.77
CA ILE A 106 -2.86 0.79 8.69
C ILE A 106 -1.42 1.21 8.89
N TYR A 107 -0.53 0.23 8.87
CA TYR A 107 0.91 0.44 8.98
C TYR A 107 1.57 0.05 7.67
N VAL A 108 2.25 1.00 7.05
CA VAL A 108 2.96 0.80 5.80
C VAL A 108 4.44 0.66 6.09
N ILE A 109 4.99 -0.53 5.84
CA ILE A 109 6.40 -0.83 6.04
C ILE A 109 7.10 -0.70 4.70
N CYS A 110 8.04 0.23 4.61
CA CYS A 110 8.87 0.45 3.43
C CYS A 110 10.32 0.07 3.70
N ASP A 111 11.16 0.05 2.68
CA ASP A 111 12.61 -0.24 2.87
C ASP A 111 13.26 0.68 3.91
N LEU A 112 12.91 1.96 3.92
CA LEU A 112 13.56 2.99 4.74
C LEU A 112 12.60 3.77 5.64
N GLU A 113 11.33 3.38 5.72
CA GLU A 113 10.37 4.10 6.54
C GLU A 113 9.21 3.23 7.01
N LEU A 114 8.59 3.66 8.09
CA LEU A 114 7.38 3.08 8.65
C LEU A 114 6.35 4.21 8.82
N ILE A 115 5.15 4.03 8.26
CA ILE A 115 4.12 5.05 8.24
C ILE A 115 2.83 4.51 8.83
N CYS A 116 2.18 5.28 9.69
CA CYS A 116 0.89 4.94 10.28
C CYS A 116 -0.23 5.79 9.69
N TYR A 117 -1.28 5.14 9.23
CA TYR A 117 -2.51 5.77 8.76
C TYR A 117 -3.70 5.33 9.62
N SER A 118 -4.52 6.29 10.00
CA SER A 118 -5.78 6.07 10.68
C SER A 118 -6.78 7.14 10.24
N ASP A 119 -8.05 6.80 10.10
CA ASP A 119 -9.08 7.71 9.59
C ASP A 119 -8.69 8.39 8.27
N LYS A 120 -8.08 7.64 7.36
CA LYS A 120 -7.64 8.10 6.04
C LYS A 120 -6.51 9.13 6.07
N LYS A 121 -5.81 9.29 7.20
CA LYS A 121 -4.76 10.31 7.40
C LYS A 121 -3.50 9.69 7.97
N GLU A 122 -2.35 10.23 7.53
CA GLU A 122 -1.07 9.92 8.16
C GLU A 122 -1.05 10.47 9.59
N LYS A 123 -0.75 9.59 10.55
CA LYS A 123 -0.67 9.94 11.98
C LYS A 123 0.76 10.17 12.43
N TRP A 124 1.67 9.31 12.00
CA TRP A 124 3.10 9.45 12.28
C TRP A 124 3.92 8.69 11.24
N LYS A 125 5.20 9.03 11.17
CA LYS A 125 6.16 8.40 10.26
C LYS A 125 7.54 8.37 10.90
N LEU A 126 8.25 7.24 10.70
CA LEU A 126 9.64 7.07 11.11
C LEU A 126 10.49 6.75 9.90
N GLY A 127 11.62 7.44 9.75
CA GLY A 127 12.63 7.14 8.75
C GLY A 127 13.82 6.40 9.37
N PHE A 128 14.45 5.52 8.60
CA PHE A 128 15.62 4.74 9.00
C PHE A 128 16.78 5.01 8.06
N ARG A 129 18.01 4.90 8.56
CA ARG A 129 19.22 5.07 7.76
C ARG A 129 19.56 3.82 6.97
N GLU A 130 19.32 2.67 7.59
CA GLU A 130 19.60 1.36 7.02
C GLU A 130 18.30 0.70 6.56
N LEU A 131 18.40 -0.17 5.55
CA LEU A 131 17.24 -0.86 5.01
C LEU A 131 16.61 -1.80 6.04
N ILE A 132 15.29 -1.78 6.12
CA ILE A 132 14.54 -2.76 6.91
C ILE A 132 14.64 -4.11 6.18
N THR A 133 15.36 -5.06 6.80
CA THR A 133 15.60 -6.38 6.22
C THR A 133 14.68 -7.46 6.77
N ASN A 134 14.12 -7.23 7.95
CA ASN A 134 13.15 -8.12 8.56
C ASN A 134 12.26 -7.34 9.53
N TYR A 135 11.09 -7.87 9.79
CA TYR A 135 10.14 -7.28 10.73
C TYR A 135 9.24 -8.36 11.31
N LYS A 136 8.73 -8.10 12.51
CA LYS A 136 7.82 -9.01 13.21
C LYS A 136 6.88 -8.23 14.11
N LEU A 137 5.58 -8.48 13.96
CA LEU A 137 4.59 -7.96 14.89
C LEU A 137 4.69 -8.69 16.22
N LEU A 138 4.86 -7.94 17.31
CA LEU A 138 4.93 -8.44 18.67
C LEU A 138 3.59 -8.23 19.38
N GLU A 139 3.47 -8.73 20.60
CA GLU A 139 2.33 -8.45 21.47
C GLU A 139 2.34 -6.98 21.93
N ASP A 140 1.21 -6.51 22.47
CA ASP A 140 1.05 -5.16 23.04
C ASP A 140 1.35 -4.02 22.03
N ASP A 141 0.89 -4.17 20.79
CA ASP A 141 1.02 -3.14 19.74
C ASP A 141 2.46 -2.67 19.52
N ARG A 142 3.38 -3.64 19.45
CA ARG A 142 4.79 -3.37 19.17
C ARG A 142 5.25 -4.07 17.89
N LEU A 143 6.12 -3.42 17.16
CA LEU A 143 6.73 -3.95 15.95
C LEU A 143 8.24 -4.01 16.14
N TRP A 144 8.81 -5.19 15.96
CA TRP A 144 10.25 -5.39 15.90
C TRP A 144 10.72 -5.22 14.46
N LEU A 145 11.81 -4.48 14.28
CA LEU A 145 12.47 -4.28 12.99
C LEU A 145 13.94 -4.64 13.09
N ASP A 146 14.45 -5.28 12.06
CA ASP A 146 15.88 -5.46 11.83
C ASP A 146 16.30 -4.60 10.64
N CYS A 147 17.18 -3.64 10.90
CA CYS A 147 17.70 -2.73 9.89
C CYS A 147 19.20 -3.05 9.67
N GLU A 148 19.48 -4.02 8.80
CA GLU A 148 20.86 -4.46 8.47
C GLU A 148 21.69 -4.81 9.70
N GLY A 149 21.09 -5.46 10.70
CA GLY A 149 21.72 -5.89 11.95
C GLY A 149 21.42 -5.02 13.17
N ASP A 150 20.91 -3.80 12.96
CA ASP A 150 20.45 -2.93 14.05
C ASP A 150 18.98 -3.23 14.34
N GLU A 151 18.68 -3.61 15.57
CA GLU A 151 17.33 -3.97 15.97
C GLU A 151 16.62 -2.81 16.66
N TRP A 152 15.35 -2.62 16.29
CA TRP A 152 14.49 -1.59 16.86
C TRP A 152 13.16 -2.19 17.27
N THR A 153 12.58 -1.69 18.35
CA THR A 153 11.21 -1.98 18.75
C THR A 153 10.41 -0.69 18.73
N ILE A 154 9.34 -0.68 17.97
CA ILE A 154 8.50 0.50 17.77
C ILE A 154 7.18 0.29 18.47
N ASN A 155 6.76 1.29 19.26
CA ASN A 155 5.41 1.35 19.80
C ASN A 155 4.47 1.82 18.68
N LEU A 156 3.55 0.97 18.27
CA LEU A 156 2.66 1.25 17.15
C LEU A 156 1.58 2.29 17.47
N LEU A 157 1.30 2.55 18.75
CA LEU A 157 0.29 3.51 19.14
C LEU A 157 0.72 4.96 18.85
N ASP A 158 2.00 5.25 18.99
CA ASP A 158 2.52 6.62 18.86
C ASP A 158 3.79 6.74 18.00
N GLY A 159 4.33 5.64 17.50
CA GLY A 159 5.53 5.64 16.69
C GLY A 159 6.83 5.87 17.47
N THR A 160 6.81 5.75 18.79
CA THR A 160 8.03 5.92 19.59
C THR A 160 8.92 4.67 19.52
N VAL A 161 10.22 4.90 19.53
CA VAL A 161 11.23 3.84 19.57
C VAL A 161 11.50 3.48 21.04
N GLU A 162 11.42 2.21 21.34
CA GLU A 162 11.74 1.69 22.66
C GLU A 162 13.21 1.32 22.78
#